data_da969dc19e8c6ff3a41dfe0eda4ea2f6
#
_entry.id   da969dc19e8c6ff3a41dfe0eda4ea2f6
#
_cell.length_a   1.000
_cell.length_b   1.000
_cell.length_c   1.000
_cell.angle_alpha   90.00
_cell.angle_beta   90.00
_cell.angle_gamma   90.00
#
_symmetry.space_group_name_H-M   'P 1'
#
loop_
_entity.id
_entity.type
_entity.pdbx_description
1 polymer ?
#
loop_
_entity_poly.entity_id
_entity_poly.type
_entity_poly.pdbx_seq_one_letter_code
_entity_poly.pdbx_strand_id
1 'polypeptide(L)'
;FKQKTAYEIRLSLVGSEMCIRDSINTASVAGYEGQIGQSAYSASKAGVIGLTLTAARDLARHAVRVCTIAPGIFDTPLMQLAPDKVRDPLLESTQFPHRFGQPSEFADLAVHIVENAYLNGETIRLDSGMRMKPR
;
A
#
# COMPACT_ATOMS: atom_id res chain seq x y z
N PHE A 1 25.53 25.02 10.34
CA PHE A 1 24.29 24.70 9.60
C PHE A 1 23.18 24.55 10.62
N LYS A 2 22.31 25.56 10.75
CA LYS A 2 21.15 25.46 11.63
C LYS A 2 20.13 24.55 10.93
N GLN A 3 19.86 23.40 11.48
CA GLN A 3 18.85 22.50 10.99
C GLN A 3 17.49 23.18 11.13
N LYS A 4 16.83 23.50 10.01
CA LYS A 4 15.48 24.08 10.03
C LYS A 4 14.52 23.10 10.70
N THR A 5 13.69 23.60 11.61
CA THR A 5 12.64 22.78 12.21
C THR A 5 11.62 22.40 11.14
N ALA A 6 10.92 21.28 11.35
CA ALA A 6 9.86 20.84 10.44
C ALA A 6 8.76 21.89 10.20
N TYR A 7 8.59 22.83 11.13
CA TYR A 7 7.69 23.99 11.00
C TYR A 7 8.25 25.05 10.05
N GLU A 8 9.56 25.34 10.12
CA GLU A 8 10.23 26.32 9.24
C GLU A 8 10.32 25.82 7.77
N ILE A 9 10.46 24.50 7.58
CA ILE A 9 10.39 23.89 6.26
C ILE A 9 8.97 24.06 5.68
N ARG A 10 7.94 23.90 6.52
CA ARG A 10 6.53 24.06 6.13
C ARG A 10 6.21 25.47 5.60
N LEU A 11 6.79 26.51 6.19
CA LEU A 11 6.57 27.92 5.77
C LEU A 11 7.29 28.30 4.47
N SER A 12 8.27 27.51 4.04
CA SER A 12 9.07 27.80 2.83
C SER A 12 8.59 27.09 1.56
N LEU A 13 7.58 26.22 1.64
CA LEU A 13 7.08 25.39 0.54
C LEU A 13 5.64 25.76 0.21
N VAL A 14 5.44 26.83 -0.54
CA VAL A 14 4.11 27.23 -1.03
C VAL A 14 3.65 26.24 -2.09
N GLY A 15 2.59 25.49 -1.81
CA GLY A 15 1.89 24.60 -2.77
C GLY A 15 2.19 23.10 -2.70
N SER A 16 3.23 22.67 -1.98
CA SER A 16 3.55 21.23 -1.81
C SER A 16 3.57 20.78 -0.34
N GLU A 17 2.99 21.55 0.53
CA GLU A 17 3.21 21.49 1.99
C GLU A 17 2.62 20.25 2.68
N MET A 18 1.74 19.50 2.03
CA MET A 18 1.02 18.42 2.71
C MET A 18 1.73 17.06 2.66
N CYS A 19 2.74 16.89 1.80
CA CYS A 19 3.29 15.56 1.50
C CYS A 19 4.58 15.22 2.25
N ILE A 20 5.23 16.16 2.91
CA ILE A 20 6.58 15.96 3.50
C ILE A 20 6.57 14.99 4.70
N ARG A 21 5.40 14.67 5.25
CA ARG A 21 5.28 13.82 6.44
C ARG A 21 4.29 12.68 6.27
N ASP A 22 3.73 12.52 5.08
CA ASP A 22 2.75 11.46 4.86
C ASP A 22 3.41 10.07 4.91
N SER A 23 2.65 9.11 5.40
CA SER A 23 3.07 7.71 5.43
C SER A 23 2.23 6.89 4.47
N ILE A 24 2.88 6.14 3.58
CA ILE A 24 2.24 5.14 2.75
C ILE A 24 2.77 3.77 3.16
N ASN A 25 1.92 2.98 3.78
CA ASN A 25 2.27 1.64 4.21
C ASN A 25 1.94 0.62 3.12
N THR A 26 2.67 -0.50 3.11
CA THR A 26 2.39 -1.62 2.22
C THR A 26 1.85 -2.79 3.02
N ALA A 27 0.53 -3.05 2.88
CA ALA A 27 -0.11 -4.25 3.40
C ALA A 27 -0.03 -5.40 2.38
N SER A 28 -1.10 -6.15 2.23
CA SER A 28 -1.31 -7.18 1.21
C SER A 28 -2.79 -7.56 1.18
N VAL A 29 -3.27 -8.06 0.06
CA VAL A 29 -4.59 -8.73 -0.01
C VAL A 29 -4.68 -9.90 0.97
N ALA A 30 -3.57 -10.55 1.31
CA ALA A 30 -3.50 -11.59 2.33
C ALA A 30 -3.86 -11.11 3.75
N GLY A 31 -3.86 -9.80 4.00
CA GLY A 31 -4.39 -9.24 5.24
C GLY A 31 -5.91 -9.33 5.36
N TYR A 32 -6.61 -9.50 4.22
CA TYR A 32 -8.07 -9.74 4.17
C TYR A 32 -8.39 -11.21 3.97
N GLU A 33 -7.60 -11.91 3.16
CA GLU A 33 -7.92 -13.24 2.62
C GLU A 33 -6.65 -14.11 2.65
N GLY A 34 -6.22 -14.50 3.85
CA GLY A 34 -5.02 -15.34 4.01
C GLY A 34 -5.25 -16.78 3.51
N GLN A 35 -4.21 -17.36 2.96
CA GLN A 35 -4.18 -18.76 2.52
C GLN A 35 -3.66 -19.69 3.64
N ILE A 36 -3.85 -20.98 3.46
CA ILE A 36 -3.29 -22.01 4.36
C ILE A 36 -1.77 -21.83 4.45
N GLY A 37 -1.26 -21.79 5.68
CA GLY A 37 0.17 -21.56 5.97
C GLY A 37 0.56 -20.08 6.11
N GLN A 38 -0.34 -19.13 5.87
CA GLN A 38 -0.05 -17.69 5.93
C GLN A 38 -0.50 -17.02 7.24
N SER A 39 -0.78 -17.74 8.31
CA SER A 39 -1.36 -17.17 9.55
C SER A 39 -0.55 -15.96 10.09
N ALA A 40 0.76 -16.11 10.24
CA ALA A 40 1.61 -15.02 10.73
C ALA A 40 1.71 -13.86 9.73
N TYR A 41 1.82 -14.16 8.44
CA TYR A 41 1.86 -13.14 7.38
C TYR A 41 0.56 -12.37 7.31
N SER A 42 -0.58 -13.08 7.27
CA SER A 42 -1.92 -12.46 7.25
C SER A 42 -2.15 -11.61 8.49
N ALA A 43 -1.79 -12.09 9.67
CA ALA A 43 -1.91 -11.31 10.91
C ALA A 43 -1.08 -10.02 10.85
N SER A 44 0.16 -10.09 10.35
CA SER A 44 1.02 -8.92 10.20
C SER A 44 0.43 -7.88 9.23
N LYS A 45 -0.10 -8.34 8.08
CA LYS A 45 -0.66 -7.45 7.05
C LYS A 45 -2.06 -6.92 7.45
N ALA A 46 -2.86 -7.70 8.16
CA ALA A 46 -4.10 -7.23 8.78
C ALA A 46 -3.81 -6.16 9.87
N GLY A 47 -2.72 -6.33 10.62
CA GLY A 47 -2.26 -5.33 11.58
C GLY A 47 -1.93 -3.99 10.93
N VAL A 48 -1.27 -4.00 9.77
CA VAL A 48 -0.99 -2.77 8.98
C VAL A 48 -2.28 -2.12 8.48
N ILE A 49 -3.25 -2.93 8.02
CA ILE A 49 -4.57 -2.43 7.61
C ILE A 49 -5.29 -1.75 8.79
N GLY A 50 -5.36 -2.44 9.94
CA GLY A 50 -6.01 -1.91 11.13
C GLY A 50 -5.33 -0.66 11.71
N LEU A 51 -3.99 -0.60 11.61
CA LEU A 51 -3.20 0.56 12.05
C LEU A 51 -3.52 1.82 11.23
N THR A 52 -3.87 1.70 9.96
CA THR A 52 -3.95 2.83 9.01
C THR A 52 -4.87 3.94 9.51
N LEU A 53 -6.12 3.64 9.84
CA LEU A 53 -7.08 4.65 10.27
C LEU A 53 -6.74 5.21 11.67
N THR A 54 -6.28 4.36 12.59
CA THR A 54 -5.90 4.82 13.94
C THR A 54 -4.70 5.76 13.88
N ALA A 55 -3.66 5.41 13.13
CA ALA A 55 -2.49 6.27 12.94
C ALA A 55 -2.86 7.59 12.24
N ALA A 56 -3.74 7.55 11.23
CA ALA A 56 -4.22 8.76 10.56
C ALA A 56 -4.92 9.73 11.55
N ARG A 57 -5.72 9.18 12.47
CA ARG A 57 -6.41 9.98 13.52
C ARG A 57 -5.42 10.55 14.53
N ASP A 58 -4.50 9.72 15.03
CA ASP A 58 -3.51 10.14 16.03
C ASP A 58 -2.58 11.23 15.49
N LEU A 59 -2.22 11.14 14.22
CA LEU A 59 -1.27 12.04 13.57
C LEU A 59 -1.92 13.26 12.93
N ALA A 60 -3.26 13.32 12.85
CA ALA A 60 -3.99 14.44 12.23
C ALA A 60 -3.61 15.79 12.84
N ARG A 61 -3.42 15.86 14.16
CA ARG A 61 -2.96 17.07 14.87
C ARG A 61 -1.58 17.56 14.42
N HIS A 62 -0.79 16.68 13.80
CA HIS A 62 0.53 16.99 13.28
C HIS A 62 0.53 17.24 11.76
N ALA A 63 -0.66 17.30 11.16
CA ALA A 63 -0.86 17.44 9.72
C ALA A 63 -0.12 16.32 8.92
N VAL A 64 -0.18 15.08 9.43
CA VAL A 64 0.38 13.88 8.80
C VAL A 64 -0.77 13.00 8.35
N ARG A 65 -0.76 12.59 7.09
CA ARG A 65 -1.69 11.62 6.53
C ARG A 65 -1.07 10.22 6.58
N VAL A 66 -1.92 9.22 6.72
CA VAL A 66 -1.51 7.81 6.69
C VAL A 66 -2.45 7.05 5.78
N CYS A 67 -1.92 6.49 4.71
CA CYS A 67 -2.64 5.60 3.82
C CYS A 67 -1.90 4.28 3.68
N THR A 68 -2.59 3.27 3.21
CA THR A 68 -2.01 1.95 2.98
C THR A 68 -2.41 1.44 1.60
N ILE A 69 -1.48 0.85 0.89
CA ILE A 69 -1.76 0.08 -0.32
C ILE A 69 -1.73 -1.40 0.05
N ALA A 70 -2.78 -2.14 -0.31
CA ALA A 70 -2.86 -3.59 -0.18
C ALA A 70 -2.74 -4.22 -1.58
N PRO A 71 -1.52 -4.52 -2.04
CA PRO A 71 -1.31 -5.08 -3.36
C PRO A 71 -1.75 -6.54 -3.43
N GLY A 72 -2.21 -6.94 -4.61
CA GLY A 72 -2.28 -8.32 -5.05
C GLY A 72 -0.92 -8.83 -5.50
N ILE A 73 -0.88 -9.52 -6.64
CA ILE A 73 0.36 -10.08 -7.20
C ILE A 73 0.91 -9.13 -8.27
N PHE A 74 2.19 -8.81 -8.14
CA PHE A 74 2.92 -7.94 -9.06
C PHE A 74 4.06 -8.68 -9.74
N ASP A 75 4.34 -8.33 -10.99
CA ASP A 75 5.42 -8.87 -11.79
C ASP A 75 6.78 -8.30 -11.34
N THR A 76 7.26 -8.83 -10.23
CA THR A 76 8.53 -8.47 -9.62
C THR A 76 9.61 -9.50 -9.95
N PRO A 77 10.90 -9.17 -9.83
CA PRO A 77 11.98 -10.15 -10.02
C PRO A 77 11.79 -11.43 -9.19
N LEU A 78 11.26 -11.31 -7.96
CA LEU A 78 10.96 -12.47 -7.12
C LEU A 78 9.86 -13.35 -7.74
N MET A 79 8.82 -12.74 -8.29
CA MET A 79 7.72 -13.47 -8.94
C MET A 79 8.16 -14.09 -10.28
N GLN A 80 9.04 -13.43 -11.01
CA GLN A 80 9.60 -13.95 -12.27
C GLN A 80 10.45 -15.21 -12.05
N LEU A 81 11.09 -15.34 -10.89
CA LEU A 81 11.86 -16.52 -10.50
C LEU A 81 11.00 -17.66 -9.95
N ALA A 82 9.72 -17.42 -9.66
CA ALA A 82 8.82 -18.44 -9.15
C ALA A 82 8.47 -19.48 -10.26
N PRO A 83 8.42 -20.78 -9.93
CA PRO A 83 8.00 -21.81 -10.88
C PRO A 83 6.56 -21.58 -11.39
N ASP A 84 6.28 -22.00 -12.62
CA ASP A 84 4.94 -21.86 -13.25
C ASP A 84 3.83 -22.45 -12.38
N LYS A 85 4.07 -23.60 -11.75
CA LYS A 85 3.14 -24.22 -10.80
C LYS A 85 2.71 -23.30 -9.63
N VAL A 86 3.47 -22.25 -9.35
CA VAL A 86 3.13 -21.22 -8.35
C VAL A 86 2.50 -20.03 -9.03
N ARG A 87 2.99 -19.64 -10.20
CA ARG A 87 2.53 -18.45 -10.93
C ARG A 87 1.14 -18.64 -11.53
N ASP A 88 0.88 -19.79 -12.16
CA ASP A 88 -0.36 -20.04 -12.88
C ASP A 88 -1.61 -19.94 -12.00
N PRO A 89 -1.68 -20.60 -10.83
CA PRO A 89 -2.83 -20.43 -9.93
C PRO A 89 -3.04 -19.01 -9.43
N LEU A 90 -1.94 -18.25 -9.25
CA LEU A 90 -2.01 -16.84 -8.84
C LEU A 90 -2.55 -15.97 -9.98
N LEU A 91 -2.10 -16.23 -11.21
CA LEU A 91 -2.61 -15.55 -12.39
C LEU A 91 -4.11 -15.82 -12.59
N GLU A 92 -4.54 -17.08 -12.47
CA GLU A 92 -5.95 -17.46 -12.55
C GLU A 92 -6.84 -16.75 -11.51
N SER A 93 -6.27 -16.32 -10.38
CA SER A 93 -7.02 -15.61 -9.35
C SER A 93 -7.30 -14.14 -9.70
N THR A 94 -6.58 -13.56 -10.68
CA THR A 94 -6.84 -12.20 -11.17
C THR A 94 -8.09 -12.18 -12.06
N GLN A 95 -8.83 -11.08 -12.02
CA GLN A 95 -10.05 -10.93 -12.84
C GLN A 95 -9.75 -10.12 -14.10
N PHE A 96 -9.76 -8.80 -13.99
CA PHE A 96 -9.45 -7.92 -15.11
C PHE A 96 -8.68 -6.68 -14.60
N PRO A 97 -7.58 -6.34 -15.25
CA PRO A 97 -6.87 -7.06 -16.33
C PRO A 97 -6.32 -8.41 -15.88
N HIS A 98 -6.40 -9.45 -16.75
CA HIS A 98 -5.94 -10.81 -16.44
C HIS A 98 -4.42 -10.93 -16.62
N ARG A 99 -3.70 -10.32 -15.71
CA ARG A 99 -2.23 -10.32 -15.63
C ARG A 99 -1.78 -9.92 -14.23
N PHE A 100 -0.50 -10.10 -13.93
CA PHE A 100 0.11 -9.50 -12.75
C PHE A 100 0.20 -7.98 -12.89
N GLY A 101 0.10 -7.27 -11.78
CA GLY A 101 0.33 -5.84 -11.72
C GLY A 101 1.76 -5.49 -12.09
N GLN A 102 1.96 -4.35 -12.74
CA GLN A 102 3.30 -3.85 -13.00
C GLN A 102 3.76 -2.99 -11.81
N PRO A 103 5.06 -3.03 -11.44
CA PRO A 103 5.59 -2.19 -10.36
C PRO A 103 5.29 -0.69 -10.55
N SER A 104 5.23 -0.21 -11.80
CA SER A 104 4.84 1.17 -12.12
C SER A 104 3.41 1.50 -11.67
N GLU A 105 2.47 0.56 -11.77
CA GLU A 105 1.07 0.78 -11.35
C GLU A 105 0.97 0.95 -9.82
N PHE A 106 1.85 0.30 -9.06
CA PHE A 106 1.96 0.55 -7.62
C PHE A 106 2.54 1.95 -7.35
N ALA A 107 3.58 2.33 -8.09
CA ALA A 107 4.21 3.64 -7.97
C ALA A 107 3.23 4.77 -8.34
N ASP A 108 2.45 4.60 -9.40
CA ASP A 108 1.45 5.58 -9.84
C ASP A 108 0.37 5.80 -8.76
N LEU A 109 -0.10 4.72 -8.11
CA LEU A 109 -1.02 4.85 -6.99
C LEU A 109 -0.38 5.55 -5.79
N ALA A 110 0.88 5.25 -5.48
CA ALA A 110 1.61 5.92 -4.40
C ALA A 110 1.76 7.42 -4.68
N VAL A 111 2.11 7.80 -5.91
CA VAL A 111 2.16 9.21 -6.34
C VAL A 111 0.78 9.86 -6.22
N HIS A 112 -0.29 9.18 -6.68
CA HIS A 112 -1.65 9.70 -6.56
C HIS A 112 -2.05 9.94 -5.08
N ILE A 113 -1.70 9.04 -4.16
CA ILE A 113 -1.96 9.24 -2.73
C ILE A 113 -1.23 10.49 -2.20
N VAL A 114 0.01 10.70 -2.63
CA VAL A 114 0.79 11.89 -2.24
C VAL A 114 0.13 13.17 -2.76
N GLU A 115 -0.26 13.20 -4.02
CA GLU A 115 -0.83 14.38 -4.67
C GLU A 115 -2.27 14.68 -4.25
N ASN A 116 -3.04 13.66 -3.90
CA ASN A 116 -4.43 13.80 -3.50
C ASN A 116 -4.56 14.05 -1.99
N ALA A 117 -4.52 15.30 -1.60
CA ALA A 117 -4.53 15.74 -0.22
C ALA A 117 -5.77 15.30 0.60
N TYR A 118 -6.86 14.89 -0.07
CA TYR A 118 -8.08 14.45 0.61
C TYR A 118 -8.07 12.96 0.98
N LEU A 119 -7.11 12.18 0.46
CA LEU A 119 -6.92 10.79 0.86
C LEU A 119 -6.19 10.72 2.21
N ASN A 120 -6.86 10.16 3.21
CA ASN A 120 -6.26 9.91 4.53
C ASN A 120 -7.01 8.79 5.25
N GLY A 121 -6.28 7.93 5.96
CA GLY A 121 -6.85 6.85 6.78
C GLY A 121 -7.39 5.67 5.97
N GLU A 122 -7.13 5.58 4.67
CA GLU A 122 -7.69 4.58 3.78
C GLU A 122 -6.68 3.50 3.42
N THR A 123 -7.17 2.27 3.28
CA THR A 123 -6.42 1.15 2.71
C THR A 123 -6.97 0.80 1.34
N ILE A 124 -6.17 1.02 0.31
CA ILE A 124 -6.56 0.83 -1.09
C ILE A 124 -6.05 -0.52 -1.58
N ARG A 125 -6.97 -1.40 -2.00
CA ARG A 125 -6.62 -2.64 -2.70
C ARG A 125 -6.19 -2.34 -4.13
N LEU A 126 -5.06 -2.90 -4.54
CA LEU A 126 -4.55 -2.80 -5.92
C LEU A 126 -4.26 -4.22 -6.43
N ASP A 127 -5.28 -4.92 -6.91
CA ASP A 127 -5.24 -6.38 -7.02
C ASP A 127 -5.99 -6.99 -8.23
N SER A 128 -6.40 -6.19 -9.22
CA SER A 128 -7.14 -6.70 -10.39
C SER A 128 -8.41 -7.50 -10.02
N GLY A 129 -9.10 -7.10 -8.94
CA GLY A 129 -10.29 -7.81 -8.44
C GLY A 129 -10.01 -9.19 -7.84
N MET A 130 -8.74 -9.51 -7.59
CA MET A 130 -8.32 -10.79 -7.02
C MET A 130 -9.04 -11.08 -5.70
N ARG A 131 -9.44 -12.34 -5.53
CA ARG A 131 -9.83 -12.91 -4.24
C ARG A 131 -9.06 -14.20 -4.04
N MET A 132 -8.27 -14.25 -2.97
CA MET A 132 -7.39 -15.40 -2.72
C MET A 132 -8.21 -16.62 -2.34
N LYS A 133 -7.98 -17.74 -3.04
CA LYS A 133 -8.54 -19.03 -2.66
C LYS A 133 -7.83 -19.54 -1.41
N PRO A 134 -8.47 -20.41 -0.57
CA PRO A 134 -7.83 -20.97 0.62
C PRO A 134 -6.53 -21.75 0.34
N ARG A 135 -6.41 -22.26 -0.89
CA ARG A 135 -5.22 -22.93 -1.44
C ARG A 135 -4.97 -22.49 -2.85
#